data_bf00b32272d6271f87e99b4a8e6f7413
#
_entry.id   bf00b32272d6271f87e99b4a8e6f7413
#
_cell.length_a   1.000
_cell.length_b   1.000
_cell.length_c   1.000
_cell.angle_alpha   90.00
_cell.angle_beta   90.00
_cell.angle_gamma   90.00
#
_symmetry.space_group_name_H-M   'P 1'
#
loop_
_entity.id
_entity.type
_entity.pdbx_description
1 polymer ?
#
loop_
_entity_poly.entity_id
_entity_poly.type
_entity_poly.pdbx_seq_one_letter_code
_entity_poly.pdbx_strand_id
1 'polypeptide(L)'
;MSEREQQNLTGVWSGLYSYSSGLSVSFVATLIDSGRALSGATHEPNVLGTSPGSMLTAMLSGGRQDSAIAFVKTYDEAAPRHYYPVSYEGVLNGDATEIEGRWRIGDGTTGKFMMIRSDGKAVAVEQKKKAKIS
;
A
#
# COMPACT_ATOMS: atom_id res chain seq x y z
N MET A 1 11.57 -21.95 14.39
CA MET A 1 10.90 -21.11 13.38
C MET A 1 11.96 -20.32 12.63
N SER A 2 11.92 -20.33 11.32
CA SER A 2 12.88 -19.60 10.52
C SER A 2 12.58 -18.09 10.54
N GLU A 3 13.60 -17.29 10.25
CA GLU A 3 13.38 -15.85 10.12
C GLU A 3 12.38 -15.51 9.02
N ARG A 4 12.38 -16.31 7.93
CA ARG A 4 11.44 -16.13 6.83
C ARG A 4 10.00 -16.28 7.29
N GLU A 5 9.72 -17.24 8.16
CA GLU A 5 8.38 -17.42 8.71
C GLU A 5 7.98 -16.26 9.60
N GLN A 6 8.92 -15.73 10.38
CA GLN A 6 8.67 -14.58 11.24
C GLN A 6 8.41 -13.32 10.42
N GLN A 7 8.86 -13.28 9.18
CA GLN A 7 8.69 -12.15 8.29
C GLN A 7 7.54 -12.32 7.30
N ASN A 8 6.63 -13.25 7.56
CA ASN A 8 5.45 -13.41 6.71
C ASN A 8 4.58 -12.16 6.80
N LEU A 9 4.18 -11.61 5.66
CA LEU A 9 3.51 -10.33 5.57
C LEU A 9 1.99 -10.43 5.56
N THR A 10 1.43 -11.62 5.69
CA THR A 10 -0.02 -11.81 5.71
C THR A 10 -0.63 -11.02 6.86
N GLY A 11 -1.66 -10.23 6.57
CA GLY A 11 -2.34 -9.45 7.58
C GLY A 11 -2.82 -8.13 7.07
N VAL A 12 -3.23 -7.27 8.00
CA VAL A 12 -3.78 -5.95 7.68
C VAL A 12 -2.70 -4.89 7.87
N TRP A 13 -2.62 -4.00 6.89
CA TRP A 13 -1.63 -2.93 6.85
C TRP A 13 -2.33 -1.60 6.66
N SER A 14 -1.90 -0.58 7.40
CA SER A 14 -2.35 0.79 7.20
C SER A 14 -1.37 1.48 6.28
N GLY A 15 -1.86 2.04 5.19
CA GLY A 15 -1.03 2.65 4.18
C GLY A 15 -1.32 4.12 3.97
N LEU A 16 -0.37 4.78 3.33
CA LEU A 16 -0.51 6.17 2.92
C LEU A 16 0.33 6.36 1.66
N TYR A 17 -0.25 6.98 0.64
CA TYR A 17 0.55 7.38 -0.54
C TYR A 17 0.38 8.87 -0.76
N SER A 18 1.40 9.50 -1.33
CA SER A 18 1.41 10.94 -1.51
C SER A 18 1.81 11.31 -2.93
N TYR A 19 1.25 12.42 -3.40
CA TYR A 19 1.58 13.05 -4.67
C TYR A 19 2.61 14.15 -4.44
N SER A 20 3.30 14.54 -5.50
CA SER A 20 4.27 15.63 -5.43
C SER A 20 3.61 16.97 -5.05
N SER A 21 2.30 17.09 -5.28
CA SER A 21 1.53 18.27 -4.89
C SER A 21 1.33 18.42 -3.39
N GLY A 22 1.64 17.36 -2.62
CA GLY A 22 1.40 17.36 -1.19
C GLY A 22 0.12 16.63 -0.78
N LEU A 23 -0.75 16.30 -1.73
CA LEU A 23 -1.95 15.52 -1.44
C LEU A 23 -1.54 14.12 -0.96
N SER A 24 -2.15 13.66 0.11
CA SER A 24 -1.91 12.31 0.65
C SER A 24 -3.23 11.57 0.76
N VAL A 25 -3.18 10.26 0.52
CA VAL A 25 -4.36 9.40 0.58
C VAL A 25 -4.06 8.21 1.47
N SER A 26 -4.90 7.99 2.48
CA SER A 26 -4.80 6.83 3.36
C SER A 26 -5.51 5.65 2.74
N PHE A 27 -5.00 4.46 2.98
CA PHE A 27 -5.64 3.22 2.53
C PHE A 27 -5.41 2.11 3.54
N VAL A 28 -6.23 1.08 3.45
CA VAL A 28 -6.05 -0.14 4.23
C VAL A 28 -5.78 -1.25 3.24
N ALA A 29 -4.75 -2.04 3.50
CA ALA A 29 -4.40 -3.18 2.67
C ALA A 29 -4.50 -4.46 3.47
N THR A 30 -5.03 -5.50 2.84
CA THR A 30 -4.95 -6.86 3.37
C THR A 30 -4.01 -7.62 2.46
N LEU A 31 -2.91 -8.12 3.02
CA LEU A 31 -1.90 -8.84 2.24
C LEU A 31 -1.96 -10.33 2.53
N ILE A 32 -1.69 -11.11 1.51
CA ILE A 32 -1.51 -12.55 1.59
C ILE A 32 -0.12 -12.86 1.03
N ASP A 33 0.76 -13.35 1.90
CA ASP A 33 2.14 -13.67 1.56
C ASP A 33 2.28 -15.17 1.41
N SER A 34 2.52 -15.62 0.19
CA SER A 34 2.67 -17.04 -0.14
C SER A 34 4.12 -17.41 -0.36
N GLY A 35 5.05 -16.65 0.25
CA GLY A 35 6.47 -16.82 0.08
C GLY A 35 7.04 -15.83 -0.91
N ARG A 36 7.06 -16.16 -2.19
CA ARG A 36 7.53 -15.23 -3.21
C ARG A 36 6.42 -14.35 -3.77
N ALA A 37 5.19 -14.84 -3.73
CA ALA A 37 4.05 -14.12 -4.27
C ALA A 37 3.33 -13.34 -3.18
N LEU A 38 2.94 -12.12 -3.52
CA LEU A 38 2.09 -11.28 -2.68
C LEU A 38 0.81 -11.01 -3.44
N SER A 39 -0.31 -11.12 -2.74
CA SER A 39 -1.61 -10.74 -3.28
C SER A 39 -2.38 -10.03 -2.19
N GLY A 40 -3.52 -9.46 -2.55
CA GLY A 40 -4.34 -8.80 -1.56
C GLY A 40 -5.30 -7.82 -2.15
N ALA A 41 -5.81 -6.94 -1.29
CA ALA A 41 -6.78 -5.93 -1.67
C ALA A 41 -6.55 -4.66 -0.88
N THR A 42 -6.92 -3.53 -1.46
CA THR A 42 -6.88 -2.25 -0.76
C THR A 42 -8.26 -1.60 -0.76
N HIS A 43 -8.49 -0.78 0.25
CA HIS A 43 -9.69 0.07 0.36
C HIS A 43 -9.23 1.48 0.65
N GLU A 44 -9.74 2.45 -0.12
CA GLU A 44 -9.34 3.85 0.04
C GLU A 44 -10.51 4.78 -0.30
N PRO A 45 -10.49 6.05 0.20
CA PRO A 45 -11.52 7.01 -0.17
C PRO A 45 -11.40 7.43 -1.64
N ASN A 46 -12.55 7.69 -2.27
CA ASN A 46 -12.60 8.11 -3.66
C ASN A 46 -12.37 9.62 -3.75
N VAL A 47 -11.08 10.03 -3.76
CA VAL A 47 -10.74 11.46 -3.73
C VAL A 47 -10.80 12.13 -5.10
N LEU A 48 -10.75 11.34 -6.19
CA LEU A 48 -10.79 11.86 -7.55
C LEU A 48 -12.16 11.69 -8.23
N GLY A 49 -13.06 10.99 -7.58
CA GLY A 49 -14.36 10.68 -8.16
C GLY A 49 -15.41 11.73 -7.87
N THR A 50 -16.59 11.52 -8.43
CA THR A 50 -17.73 12.42 -8.27
C THR A 50 -18.67 12.02 -7.15
N SER A 51 -18.37 10.96 -6.42
CA SER A 51 -19.20 10.44 -5.33
C SER A 51 -18.46 10.58 -4.00
N PRO A 52 -18.49 11.77 -3.37
CA PRO A 52 -17.78 11.97 -2.11
C PRO A 52 -18.25 10.98 -1.04
N GLY A 53 -17.30 10.47 -0.27
CA GLY A 53 -17.58 9.51 0.77
C GLY A 53 -17.60 8.05 0.32
N SER A 54 -17.55 7.80 -0.98
CA SER A 54 -17.46 6.42 -1.46
C SER A 54 -16.05 5.88 -1.25
N MET A 55 -15.95 4.55 -1.21
CA MET A 55 -14.66 3.85 -1.07
C MET A 55 -14.32 3.15 -2.37
N LEU A 56 -13.03 3.14 -2.70
CA LEU A 56 -12.51 2.39 -3.84
C LEU A 56 -11.82 1.14 -3.36
N THR A 57 -12.04 0.05 -4.08
CA THR A 57 -11.40 -1.22 -3.81
C THR A 57 -10.46 -1.53 -4.97
N ALA A 58 -9.28 -2.06 -4.66
CA ALA A 58 -8.33 -2.47 -5.66
C ALA A 58 -7.72 -3.81 -5.26
N MET A 59 -7.21 -4.51 -6.25
CA MET A 59 -6.51 -5.78 -6.04
C MET A 59 -5.00 -5.54 -6.13
N LEU A 60 -4.26 -6.25 -5.30
CA LEU A 60 -2.81 -6.23 -5.31
C LEU A 60 -2.28 -7.56 -5.84
N SER A 61 -1.25 -7.49 -6.69
CA SER A 61 -0.60 -8.68 -7.21
C SER A 61 0.87 -8.37 -7.43
N GLY A 62 1.75 -9.17 -6.87
CA GLY A 62 3.17 -8.95 -7.03
C GLY A 62 3.99 -9.99 -6.31
N GLY A 63 5.12 -9.59 -5.78
CA GLY A 63 6.01 -10.51 -5.12
C GLY A 63 7.01 -9.84 -4.20
N ARG A 64 7.79 -10.68 -3.58
CA ARG A 64 8.86 -10.21 -2.71
C ARG A 64 10.11 -11.06 -2.95
N GLN A 65 11.25 -10.42 -2.74
CA GLN A 65 12.54 -11.11 -2.71
C GLN A 65 13.29 -10.54 -1.52
N ASP A 66 13.32 -11.30 -0.43
CA ASP A 66 13.84 -10.83 0.86
C ASP A 66 13.12 -9.56 1.30
N SER A 67 13.79 -8.44 1.40
CA SER A 67 13.18 -7.16 1.80
C SER A 67 12.66 -6.33 0.62
N ALA A 68 12.91 -6.74 -0.61
CA ALA A 68 12.43 -6.03 -1.78
C ALA A 68 10.98 -6.43 -2.06
N ILE A 69 10.09 -5.44 -2.11
CA ILE A 69 8.65 -5.65 -2.29
C ILE A 69 8.23 -4.94 -3.57
N ALA A 70 7.47 -5.62 -4.41
CA ALA A 70 6.91 -5.02 -5.61
C ALA A 70 5.52 -5.57 -5.87
N PHE A 71 4.56 -4.72 -6.18
CA PHE A 71 3.23 -5.16 -6.56
C PHE A 71 2.55 -4.13 -7.44
N VAL A 72 1.53 -4.57 -8.15
CA VAL A 72 0.67 -3.71 -8.98
C VAL A 72 -0.69 -3.65 -8.31
N LYS A 73 -1.21 -2.43 -8.18
CA LYS A 73 -2.55 -2.18 -7.68
C LYS A 73 -3.46 -1.90 -8.86
N THR A 74 -4.53 -2.68 -9.00
CA THR A 74 -5.50 -2.54 -10.08
C THR A 74 -6.86 -2.29 -9.47
N TYR A 75 -7.41 -1.10 -9.75
CA TYR A 75 -8.73 -0.72 -9.23
C TYR A 75 -9.81 -1.56 -9.89
N ASP A 76 -10.93 -1.76 -9.17
CA ASP A 76 -12.03 -2.53 -9.71
C ASP A 76 -12.75 -1.75 -10.83
N GLU A 77 -13.71 -2.41 -11.49
CA GLU A 77 -14.40 -1.81 -12.63
C GLU A 77 -15.25 -0.60 -12.26
N ALA A 78 -15.61 -0.46 -11.00
CA ALA A 78 -16.42 0.68 -10.54
C ALA A 78 -15.59 1.95 -10.37
N ALA A 79 -14.26 1.84 -10.42
CA ALA A 79 -13.38 2.99 -10.22
C ALA A 79 -13.50 3.97 -11.40
N PRO A 80 -13.36 5.29 -11.14
CA PRO A 80 -13.34 6.27 -12.22
C PRO A 80 -12.20 6.00 -13.22
N ARG A 81 -12.39 6.46 -14.46
CA ARG A 81 -11.44 6.20 -15.55
C ARG A 81 -10.03 6.70 -15.27
N HIS A 82 -9.88 7.72 -14.44
CA HIS A 82 -8.57 8.29 -14.14
C HIS A 82 -7.82 7.52 -13.06
N TYR A 83 -8.36 6.41 -12.57
CA TYR A 83 -7.64 5.53 -11.65
C TYR A 83 -6.99 4.42 -12.47
N TYR A 84 -5.75 4.66 -12.84
CA TYR A 84 -4.95 3.70 -13.62
C TYR A 84 -4.28 2.67 -12.71
N PRO A 85 -3.85 1.53 -13.26
CA PRO A 85 -3.01 0.61 -12.49
C PRO A 85 -1.77 1.30 -11.98
N VAL A 86 -1.36 0.95 -10.76
CA VAL A 86 -0.25 1.62 -10.08
C VAL A 86 0.79 0.58 -9.69
N SER A 87 2.04 0.82 -10.08
CA SER A 87 3.17 -0.01 -9.67
C SER A 87 3.77 0.53 -8.38
N TYR A 88 3.98 -0.36 -7.42
CA TYR A 88 4.58 -0.04 -6.12
C TYR A 88 5.88 -0.80 -5.98
N GLU A 89 6.94 -0.12 -5.58
CA GLU A 89 8.22 -0.74 -5.26
C GLU A 89 8.69 -0.19 -3.93
N GLY A 90 9.02 -1.07 -3.01
CA GLY A 90 9.43 -0.65 -1.68
C GLY A 90 10.37 -1.62 -1.01
N VAL A 91 10.74 -1.27 0.21
CA VAL A 91 11.65 -2.03 1.03
C VAL A 91 11.00 -2.28 2.39
N LEU A 92 11.05 -3.54 2.81
CA LEU A 92 10.56 -3.97 4.11
C LEU A 92 11.64 -3.71 5.16
N ASN A 93 11.26 -3.15 6.30
CA ASN A 93 12.21 -2.93 7.39
C ASN A 93 12.57 -4.26 8.08
N GLY A 94 13.58 -4.23 8.94
CA GLY A 94 14.10 -5.43 9.59
C GLY A 94 13.09 -6.15 10.47
N ASP A 95 12.14 -5.42 11.04
CA ASP A 95 11.12 -5.99 11.93
C ASP A 95 9.91 -6.54 11.17
N ALA A 96 9.87 -6.37 9.84
CA ALA A 96 8.75 -6.76 9.00
C ALA A 96 7.44 -6.06 9.39
N THR A 97 7.54 -4.80 9.82
CA THR A 97 6.41 -4.00 10.27
C THR A 97 6.13 -2.80 9.39
N GLU A 98 7.06 -2.43 8.51
CA GLU A 98 6.91 -1.26 7.66
C GLU A 98 7.44 -1.54 6.26
N ILE A 99 6.75 -1.03 5.26
CA ILE A 99 7.19 -1.03 3.87
C ILE A 99 7.19 0.41 3.40
N GLU A 100 8.29 0.87 2.83
CA GLU A 100 8.41 2.22 2.30
C GLU A 100 8.94 2.17 0.88
N GLY A 101 8.46 3.06 0.03
CA GLY A 101 8.95 3.11 -1.33
C GLY A 101 8.24 4.14 -2.18
N ARG A 102 8.12 3.83 -3.45
CA ARG A 102 7.52 4.72 -4.43
C ARG A 102 6.45 4.00 -5.24
N TRP A 103 5.48 4.76 -5.69
CA TRP A 103 4.47 4.30 -6.65
C TRP A 103 4.67 5.05 -7.96
N ARG A 104 4.20 4.45 -9.04
CA ARG A 104 4.28 5.04 -10.38
C ARG A 104 3.13 4.55 -11.24
N ILE A 105 2.60 5.43 -12.06
CA ILE A 105 1.60 5.07 -13.08
C ILE A 105 2.20 5.24 -14.47
N GLY A 106 1.49 4.74 -15.49
CA GLY A 106 2.03 4.65 -16.84
C GLY A 106 2.40 5.97 -17.50
N ASP A 107 1.84 7.09 -17.07
CA ASP A 107 2.17 8.40 -17.64
C ASP A 107 3.42 9.02 -17.01
N GLY A 108 4.10 8.32 -16.10
CA GLY A 108 5.29 8.81 -15.43
C GLY A 108 5.04 9.49 -14.10
N THR A 109 3.78 9.70 -13.72
CA THR A 109 3.46 10.26 -12.40
C THR A 109 3.92 9.31 -11.31
N THR A 110 4.57 9.84 -10.29
CA THR A 110 5.13 9.04 -9.20
C THR A 110 4.99 9.78 -7.88
N GLY A 111 5.10 9.04 -6.79
CA GLY A 111 5.07 9.58 -5.45
C GLY A 111 5.63 8.57 -4.47
N LYS A 112 5.47 8.88 -3.19
CA LYS A 112 5.96 8.02 -2.11
C LYS A 112 4.79 7.24 -1.51
N PHE A 113 5.10 6.10 -0.92
CA PHE A 113 4.12 5.37 -0.13
C PHE A 113 4.79 4.72 1.07
N MET A 114 3.98 4.43 2.07
CA MET A 114 4.40 3.55 3.14
C MET A 114 3.22 2.74 3.64
N MET A 115 3.53 1.60 4.22
CA MET A 115 2.55 0.73 4.86
C MET A 115 3.09 0.32 6.20
N ILE A 116 2.24 0.33 7.21
CA ILE A 116 2.59 -0.07 8.56
C ILE A 116 1.64 -1.18 8.98
N ARG A 117 2.22 -2.27 9.48
CA ARG A 117 1.41 -3.41 9.91
C ARG A 117 0.51 -3.00 11.07
N SER A 118 -0.78 -3.26 10.91
CA SER A 118 -1.76 -2.95 11.96
C SER A 118 -1.75 -4.04 13.02
N ASP A 119 -1.54 -3.63 14.27
CA ASP A 119 -1.53 -4.56 15.40
C ASP A 119 -2.49 -4.14 16.48
N GLY A 120 -3.49 -3.32 16.13
CA GLY A 120 -4.47 -2.82 17.08
C GLY A 120 -4.13 -1.47 17.67
N LYS A 121 -3.05 -0.83 17.24
CA LYS A 121 -2.62 0.48 17.74
C LYS A 121 -2.80 1.54 16.64
N ALA A 122 -4.03 1.72 16.19
CA ALA A 122 -4.34 2.51 15.01
C ALA A 122 -3.86 3.97 15.12
N VAL A 123 -3.98 4.60 16.29
CA VAL A 123 -3.58 6.00 16.46
C VAL A 123 -2.07 6.15 16.30
N ALA A 124 -1.30 5.27 16.94
CA ALA A 124 0.16 5.31 16.85
C ALA A 124 0.63 5.04 15.43
N VAL A 125 -0.01 4.11 14.74
CA VAL A 125 0.29 3.80 13.35
C VAL A 125 0.04 5.01 12.47
N GLU A 126 -1.08 5.70 12.66
CA GLU A 126 -1.44 6.85 11.84
C GLU A 126 -0.45 8.00 12.03
N GLN A 127 -0.05 8.28 13.26
CA GLN A 127 0.92 9.32 13.55
C GLN A 127 2.28 9.00 12.93
N LYS A 128 2.68 7.75 12.99
CA LYS A 128 3.95 7.32 12.41
C LYS A 128 3.96 7.48 10.89
N LYS A 129 2.88 7.12 10.22
CA LYS A 129 2.76 7.30 8.78
C LYS A 129 2.92 8.77 8.39
N LYS A 130 2.21 9.65 9.08
CA LYS A 130 2.27 11.08 8.80
C LYS A 130 3.66 11.66 9.00
N ALA A 131 4.34 11.26 10.05
CA ALA A 131 5.69 11.74 10.32
C ALA A 131 6.68 11.33 9.24
N LYS A 132 6.52 10.15 8.65
CA LYS A 132 7.44 9.66 7.63
C LYS A 132 7.17 10.20 6.24
N ILE A 133 5.94 10.54 5.93
CA ILE A 133 5.58 10.99 4.59
C ILE A 133 5.56 12.51 4.45
N SER A 134 5.15 13.21 5.49
CA SER A 134 5.05 14.69 5.46
C SER A 134 6.42 15.43 5.62
#